data_f4c40272628af9c5d4b6afc72de156c1
#
_entry.id   f4c40272628af9c5d4b6afc72de156c1
#
_cell.length_a   1.000
_cell.length_b   1.000
_cell.length_c   1.000
_cell.angle_alpha   90.00
_cell.angle_beta   90.00
_cell.angle_gamma   90.00
#
_symmetry.space_group_name_H-M   'P 1'
#
loop_
_entity.id
_entity.type
_entity.pdbx_description
1 polymer ?
#
loop_
_entity_poly.entity_id
_entity_poly.type
_entity_poly.pdbx_seq_one_letter_code
_entity_poly.pdbx_strand_id
1 'polypeptide(L)'
;EILRCLVGSEMCIRDSRILALNRGENEKILNVKVEAPEEDILRFLERKVITRDNPNTTPVLKEVVADAYDRLIAPAIEREIRSSLTEMAEDGAIRVFGKNLEQLLMQPPIAGQVVLGWDPAFRTGCKLAVVDPTGKVLDTTVIYPTAPQNKVEEAKTVLKKLISKYNI
;
A
#
# COMPACT_ATOMS: atom_id res chain seq x y z
N GLU A 1 1.42 21.88 6.09
CA GLU A 1 2.87 21.68 6.31
C GLU A 1 3.43 20.40 5.67
N ILE A 2 2.67 19.33 5.61
CA ILE A 2 3.12 18.05 5.00
C ILE A 2 3.26 18.16 3.47
N LEU A 3 2.42 18.93 2.82
CA LEU A 3 2.44 19.12 1.35
C LEU A 3 3.55 20.06 0.85
N ARG A 4 4.00 21.01 1.66
CA ARG A 4 5.17 21.86 1.28
C ARG A 4 6.47 21.07 1.14
N CYS A 5 6.58 19.89 1.77
CA CYS A 5 7.69 18.97 1.59
C CYS A 5 7.67 18.22 0.24
N LEU A 6 6.52 18.16 -0.46
CA LEU A 6 6.36 17.41 -1.71
C LEU A 6 6.93 18.16 -2.94
N VAL A 7 7.02 19.49 -2.86
CA VAL A 7 7.47 20.35 -4.00
C VAL A 7 8.97 20.68 -3.93
N GLY A 8 9.65 20.42 -2.82
CA GLY A 8 10.99 20.94 -2.57
C GLY A 8 12.19 20.00 -2.64
N SER A 9 12.03 18.70 -2.55
CA SER A 9 13.14 17.75 -2.76
C SER A 9 12.64 16.30 -2.85
N GLU A 10 13.10 15.57 -3.83
CA GLU A 10 12.88 14.13 -4.02
C GLU A 10 13.28 13.28 -2.79
N MET A 11 14.08 13.83 -1.90
CA MET A 11 14.58 13.15 -0.68
C MET A 11 13.59 13.13 0.50
N CYS A 12 12.49 13.88 0.48
CA CYS A 12 11.51 13.92 1.58
C CYS A 12 10.29 13.01 1.39
N ILE A 13 10.05 12.51 0.19
CA ILE A 13 8.89 11.67 -0.12
C ILE A 13 9.29 10.22 0.08
N ARG A 14 9.01 9.68 1.26
CA ARG A 14 9.06 8.23 1.45
C ARG A 14 7.79 7.65 0.83
N ASP A 15 7.96 6.64 -0.02
CA ASP A 15 6.88 5.93 -0.73
C ASP A 15 5.71 5.57 0.20
N SER A 16 6.00 5.13 1.41
CA SER A 16 5.00 4.84 2.44
C SER A 16 4.09 6.02 2.82
N ARG A 17 4.54 7.30 2.66
CA ARG A 17 3.72 8.48 2.97
C ARG A 17 2.70 8.76 1.89
N ILE A 18 3.04 8.54 0.62
CA ILE A 18 2.10 8.70 -0.50
C ILE A 18 0.95 7.70 -0.34
N LEU A 19 1.27 6.43 -0.07
CA LEU A 19 0.24 5.40 0.14
C LEU A 19 -0.62 5.70 1.37
N ALA A 20 -0.02 6.22 2.45
CA ALA A 20 -0.76 6.64 3.64
C ALA A 20 -1.71 7.83 3.37
N LEU A 21 -1.26 8.83 2.58
CA LEU A 21 -2.09 9.97 2.17
C LEU A 21 -3.27 9.51 1.30
N ASN A 22 -3.01 8.65 0.31
CA ASN A 22 -4.05 8.08 -0.55
C ASN A 22 -5.08 7.28 0.26
N ARG A 23 -4.62 6.51 1.25
CA ARG A 23 -5.52 5.79 2.15
C ARG A 23 -6.36 6.73 2.99
N GLY A 24 -5.78 7.76 3.60
CA GLY A 24 -6.50 8.75 4.40
C GLY A 24 -7.56 9.51 3.59
N GLU A 25 -7.30 9.76 2.31
CA GLU A 25 -8.27 10.36 1.40
C GLU A 25 -9.40 9.38 1.05
N ASN A 26 -9.09 8.12 0.75
CA ASN A 26 -10.08 7.08 0.48
C ASN A 26 -11.00 6.82 1.69
N GLU A 27 -10.45 6.90 2.89
CA GLU A 27 -11.19 6.80 4.16
C GLU A 27 -11.93 8.12 4.53
N LYS A 28 -11.84 9.17 3.69
CA LYS A 28 -12.45 10.50 3.88
C LYS A 28 -11.98 11.23 5.16
N ILE A 29 -10.79 10.91 5.62
CA ILE A 29 -10.15 11.56 6.78
C ILE A 29 -9.32 12.77 6.32
N LEU A 30 -8.72 12.68 5.13
CA LEU A 30 -7.86 13.72 4.55
C LEU A 30 -8.46 14.24 3.25
N ASN A 31 -8.11 15.49 2.95
CA ASN A 31 -8.28 16.09 1.63
C ASN A 31 -6.88 16.45 1.12
N VAL A 32 -6.44 15.81 0.05
CA VAL A 32 -5.09 15.93 -0.49
C VAL A 32 -5.14 16.72 -1.79
N LYS A 33 -4.33 17.79 -1.89
CA LYS A 33 -4.22 18.64 -3.08
C LYS A 33 -2.75 18.85 -3.44
N VAL A 34 -2.48 19.04 -4.72
CA VAL A 34 -1.20 19.49 -5.23
C VAL A 34 -1.24 21.01 -5.33
N GLU A 35 -0.41 21.70 -4.55
CA GLU A 35 -0.26 23.15 -4.65
C GLU A 35 0.80 23.50 -5.69
N ALA A 36 0.47 24.44 -6.55
CA ALA A 36 1.34 24.95 -7.60
C ALA A 36 1.45 26.48 -7.53
N PRO A 37 2.51 27.11 -8.03
CA PRO A 37 2.66 28.56 -8.12
C PRO A 37 1.77 29.12 -9.24
N GLU A 38 0.48 29.20 -8.96
CA GLU A 38 -0.58 29.54 -9.92
C GLU A 38 -0.32 30.85 -10.66
N GLU A 39 0.07 31.91 -9.94
CA GLU A 39 0.37 33.21 -10.57
C GLU A 39 1.50 33.14 -11.62
N ASP A 40 2.53 32.34 -11.36
CA ASP A 40 3.66 32.18 -12.28
C ASP A 40 3.25 31.36 -13.50
N ILE A 41 2.40 30.36 -13.30
CA ILE A 41 1.85 29.54 -14.37
C ILE A 41 0.95 30.37 -15.26
N LEU A 42 0.01 31.13 -14.69
CA LEU A 42 -0.89 32.00 -15.44
C LEU A 42 -0.09 33.05 -16.23
N ARG A 43 0.91 33.68 -15.62
CA ARG A 43 1.82 34.60 -16.30
C ARG A 43 2.54 33.97 -17.49
N PHE A 44 2.98 32.72 -17.34
CA PHE A 44 3.62 31.97 -18.42
C PHE A 44 2.61 31.68 -19.56
N LEU A 45 1.42 31.21 -19.23
CA LEU A 45 0.37 30.92 -20.21
C LEU A 45 -0.09 32.17 -20.95
N GLU A 46 -0.31 33.29 -20.26
CA GLU A 46 -0.64 34.58 -20.86
C GLU A 46 0.42 34.99 -21.89
N ARG A 47 1.70 34.92 -21.57
CA ARG A 47 2.79 35.24 -22.49
C ARG A 47 2.82 34.33 -23.73
N LYS A 48 2.37 33.13 -23.63
CA LYS A 48 2.31 32.16 -24.75
C LYS A 48 1.12 32.45 -25.67
N VAL A 49 -0.02 32.86 -25.13
CA VAL A 49 -1.27 33.06 -25.85
C VAL A 49 -1.37 34.48 -26.38
N ILE A 50 -1.01 35.48 -25.57
CA ILE A 50 -1.13 36.91 -25.91
C ILE A 50 0.17 37.40 -26.55
N THR A 51 0.25 37.27 -27.87
CA THR A 51 1.44 37.64 -28.63
C THR A 51 1.50 39.17 -28.96
N ARG A 52 0.34 39.82 -28.97
CA ARG A 52 0.23 41.28 -29.18
C ARG A 52 -0.82 41.85 -28.21
N ASP A 53 -0.49 42.95 -27.56
CA ASP A 53 -1.43 43.64 -26.69
C ASP A 53 -2.47 44.41 -27.52
N ASN A 54 -3.72 44.21 -27.20
CA ASN A 54 -4.86 44.89 -27.82
C ASN A 54 -5.95 45.15 -26.75
N PRO A 55 -6.35 46.44 -26.56
CA PRO A 55 -7.29 46.80 -25.51
C PRO A 55 -8.63 46.05 -25.55
N ASN A 56 -9.04 45.57 -26.72
CA ASN A 56 -10.33 44.89 -26.90
C ASN A 56 -10.25 43.37 -26.71
N THR A 57 -9.10 42.78 -27.03
CA THR A 57 -8.96 41.29 -27.00
C THR A 57 -8.13 40.79 -25.85
N THR A 58 -7.15 41.54 -25.36
CA THR A 58 -6.27 41.13 -24.26
C THR A 58 -7.04 40.77 -22.99
N PRO A 59 -8.04 41.54 -22.52
CA PRO A 59 -8.80 41.18 -21.33
C PRO A 59 -9.53 39.83 -21.49
N VAL A 60 -10.17 39.63 -22.64
CA VAL A 60 -10.91 38.41 -22.94
C VAL A 60 -9.97 37.20 -22.98
N LEU A 61 -8.79 37.34 -23.61
CA LEU A 61 -7.80 36.25 -23.65
C LEU A 61 -7.26 35.91 -22.27
N LYS A 62 -7.09 36.86 -21.37
CA LYS A 62 -6.71 36.58 -19.97
C LYS A 62 -7.77 35.76 -19.22
N GLU A 63 -9.03 36.13 -19.37
CA GLU A 63 -10.13 35.37 -18.78
C GLU A 63 -10.20 33.95 -19.34
N VAL A 64 -10.00 33.76 -20.65
CA VAL A 64 -9.98 32.45 -21.31
C VAL A 64 -8.79 31.59 -20.80
N VAL A 65 -7.62 32.21 -20.63
CA VAL A 65 -6.43 31.51 -20.09
C VAL A 65 -6.66 31.05 -18.65
N ALA A 66 -7.21 31.93 -17.81
CA ALA A 66 -7.51 31.58 -16.42
C ALA A 66 -8.56 30.46 -16.36
N ASP A 67 -9.64 30.56 -17.08
CA ASP A 67 -10.69 29.55 -17.16
C ASP A 67 -10.17 28.19 -17.69
N ALA A 68 -9.32 28.21 -18.73
CA ALA A 68 -8.70 27.01 -19.27
C ALA A 68 -7.74 26.35 -18.25
N TYR A 69 -7.00 27.17 -17.50
CA TYR A 69 -6.13 26.65 -16.43
C TYR A 69 -6.96 25.97 -15.34
N ASP A 70 -7.96 26.64 -14.79
CA ASP A 70 -8.73 26.13 -13.66
C ASP A 70 -9.55 24.88 -14.00
N ARG A 71 -10.18 24.87 -15.17
CA ARG A 71 -11.09 23.76 -15.53
C ARG A 71 -10.42 22.60 -16.23
N LEU A 72 -9.32 22.83 -16.95
CA LEU A 72 -8.73 21.80 -17.82
C LEU A 72 -7.31 21.45 -17.43
N ILE A 73 -6.41 22.46 -17.32
CA ILE A 73 -4.98 22.23 -17.19
C ILE A 73 -4.62 21.77 -15.77
N ALA A 74 -5.00 22.54 -14.76
CA ALA A 74 -4.66 22.25 -13.38
C ALA A 74 -5.20 20.88 -12.91
N PRO A 75 -6.48 20.53 -13.14
CA PRO A 75 -6.98 19.20 -12.75
C PRO A 75 -6.35 18.04 -13.53
N ALA A 76 -5.95 18.25 -14.79
CA ALA A 76 -5.29 17.22 -15.57
C ALA A 76 -3.87 16.94 -15.05
N ILE A 77 -3.10 18.00 -14.80
CA ILE A 77 -1.71 17.90 -14.28
C ILE A 77 -1.73 17.36 -12.85
N GLU A 78 -2.65 17.82 -12.01
CA GLU A 78 -2.78 17.27 -10.64
C GLU A 78 -3.01 15.76 -10.66
N ARG A 79 -3.90 15.26 -11.50
CA ARG A 79 -4.15 13.82 -11.65
C ARG A 79 -2.92 13.08 -12.14
N GLU A 80 -2.21 13.62 -13.11
CA GLU A 80 -0.99 13.02 -13.65
C GLU A 80 0.11 12.93 -12.59
N ILE A 81 0.36 14.01 -11.85
CA ILE A 81 1.34 14.04 -10.75
C ILE A 81 0.97 13.01 -9.68
N ARG A 82 -0.30 12.99 -9.25
CA ARG A 82 -0.76 12.05 -8.22
C ARG A 82 -0.67 10.60 -8.67
N SER A 83 -1.01 10.32 -9.93
CA SER A 83 -0.89 8.99 -10.51
C SER A 83 0.57 8.53 -10.53
N SER A 84 1.47 9.38 -11.01
CA SER A 84 2.91 9.09 -11.08
C SER A 84 3.54 8.87 -9.70
N LEU A 85 3.18 9.69 -8.71
CA LEU A 85 3.64 9.53 -7.33
C LEU A 85 3.12 8.22 -6.70
N THR A 86 1.88 7.85 -6.99
CA THR A 86 1.28 6.59 -6.51
C THR A 86 2.00 5.38 -7.10
N GLU A 87 2.22 5.37 -8.41
CA GLU A 87 2.94 4.30 -9.11
C GLU A 87 4.36 4.10 -8.55
N MET A 88 5.12 5.19 -8.36
CA MET A 88 6.44 5.11 -7.74
C MET A 88 6.38 4.56 -6.31
N ALA A 89 5.37 4.96 -5.53
CA ALA A 89 5.20 4.51 -4.15
C ALA A 89 4.80 3.04 -4.07
N GLU A 90 3.97 2.56 -4.97
CA GLU A 90 3.57 1.15 -5.09
C GLU A 90 4.78 0.28 -5.46
N ASP A 91 5.56 0.68 -6.44
CA ASP A 91 6.78 -0.03 -6.84
C ASP A 91 7.80 -0.12 -5.71
N GLY A 92 7.97 0.96 -4.95
CA GLY A 92 8.81 1.00 -3.76
C GLY A 92 8.32 0.04 -2.67
N ALA A 93 7.02 0.05 -2.39
CA ALA A 93 6.39 -0.83 -1.40
C ALA A 93 6.49 -2.31 -1.80
N ILE A 94 6.25 -2.64 -3.07
CA ILE A 94 6.40 -4.01 -3.60
C ILE A 94 7.83 -4.51 -3.43
N ARG A 95 8.84 -3.68 -3.69
CA ARG A 95 10.25 -4.04 -3.48
C ARG A 95 10.58 -4.35 -2.03
N VAL A 96 10.09 -3.54 -1.10
CA VAL A 96 10.28 -3.77 0.35
C VAL A 96 9.57 -5.04 0.80
N PHE A 97 8.31 -5.22 0.36
CA PHE A 97 7.55 -6.43 0.63
C PHE A 97 8.25 -7.68 0.10
N GLY A 98 8.73 -7.64 -1.14
CA GLY A 98 9.47 -8.75 -1.76
C GLY A 98 10.71 -9.15 -0.96
N LYS A 99 11.50 -8.16 -0.49
CA LYS A 99 12.66 -8.40 0.39
C LYS A 99 12.26 -9.04 1.73
N ASN A 100 11.22 -8.55 2.36
CA ASN A 100 10.74 -9.09 3.62
C ASN A 100 10.22 -10.52 3.45
N LEU A 101 9.50 -10.78 2.37
CA LEU A 101 9.01 -12.12 2.03
C LEU A 101 10.16 -13.08 1.75
N GLU A 102 11.17 -12.67 0.99
CA GLU A 102 12.37 -13.45 0.74
C GLU A 102 13.06 -13.82 2.05
N GLN A 103 13.29 -12.84 2.93
CA GLN A 103 13.90 -13.09 4.25
C GLN A 103 13.08 -14.07 5.08
N LEU A 104 11.75 -13.99 5.03
CA LEU A 104 10.86 -14.88 5.75
C LEU A 104 10.94 -16.31 5.20
N LEU A 105 10.91 -16.46 3.87
CA LEU A 105 10.97 -17.77 3.21
C LEU A 105 12.36 -18.43 3.31
N MET A 106 13.43 -17.62 3.39
CA MET A 106 14.80 -18.10 3.49
C MET A 106 15.26 -18.31 4.93
N GLN A 107 14.35 -18.24 5.90
CA GLN A 107 14.69 -18.59 7.29
C GLN A 107 15.14 -20.04 7.37
N PRO A 108 16.23 -20.33 8.13
CA PRO A 108 16.69 -21.70 8.31
C PRO A 108 15.61 -22.54 9.01
N PRO A 109 15.44 -23.82 8.64
CA PRO A 109 14.49 -24.69 9.31
C PRO A 109 14.87 -24.89 10.77
N ILE A 110 13.90 -25.17 11.62
CA ILE A 110 14.13 -25.57 13.00
C ILE A 110 14.72 -26.97 12.97
N ALA A 111 16.04 -27.05 13.14
CA ALA A 111 16.77 -28.31 13.03
C ALA A 111 16.81 -29.08 14.37
N GLY A 112 16.85 -30.38 14.26
CA GLY A 112 17.13 -31.28 15.43
C GLY A 112 15.95 -31.53 16.36
N GLN A 113 14.75 -31.08 16.04
CA GLN A 113 13.55 -31.31 16.86
C GLN A 113 12.32 -31.62 16.00
N VAL A 114 11.31 -32.22 16.61
CA VAL A 114 10.00 -32.42 16.01
C VAL A 114 9.23 -31.11 16.07
N VAL A 115 8.61 -30.71 14.97
CA VAL A 115 7.90 -29.41 14.84
C VAL A 115 6.45 -29.66 14.47
N LEU A 116 5.55 -28.91 15.11
CA LEU A 116 4.15 -28.81 14.72
C LEU A 116 3.94 -27.54 13.87
N GLY A 117 3.69 -27.72 12.59
CA GLY A 117 3.24 -26.66 11.70
C GLY A 117 1.74 -26.42 11.86
N TRP A 118 1.32 -25.17 11.93
CA TRP A 118 -0.08 -24.75 12.08
C TRP A 118 -0.44 -23.70 11.03
N ASP A 119 -1.37 -24.04 10.13
CA ASP A 119 -1.96 -23.15 9.15
C ASP A 119 -3.39 -22.76 9.59
N PRO A 120 -3.59 -21.55 10.14
CA PRO A 120 -4.89 -21.12 10.63
C PRO A 120 -5.85 -20.78 9.49
N ALA A 121 -7.09 -21.31 9.56
CA ALA A 121 -8.16 -20.95 8.66
C ALA A 121 -9.53 -21.00 9.36
N PHE A 122 -10.41 -20.06 9.05
CA PHE A 122 -11.71 -19.94 9.72
C PHE A 122 -12.72 -20.99 9.23
N ARG A 123 -13.05 -21.01 7.94
CA ARG A 123 -14.09 -21.89 7.37
C ARG A 123 -13.64 -23.35 7.20
N THR A 124 -12.44 -23.54 6.69
CA THR A 124 -11.91 -24.88 6.35
C THR A 124 -11.20 -25.58 7.50
N GLY A 125 -11.13 -24.91 8.66
CA GLY A 125 -10.41 -25.41 9.83
C GLY A 125 -8.92 -25.16 9.75
N CYS A 126 -8.27 -25.17 10.92
CA CYS A 126 -6.82 -25.05 11.04
C CYS A 126 -6.16 -26.38 10.68
N LYS A 127 -5.27 -26.37 9.69
CA LYS A 127 -4.50 -27.54 9.27
C LYS A 127 -3.25 -27.66 10.13
N LEU A 128 -2.98 -28.88 10.60
CA LEU A 128 -1.82 -29.19 11.41
C LEU A 128 -0.99 -30.25 10.69
N ALA A 129 0.35 -30.10 10.75
CA ALA A 129 1.28 -31.09 10.30
C ALA A 129 2.41 -31.25 11.32
N VAL A 130 2.72 -32.47 11.68
CA VAL A 130 3.89 -32.81 12.52
C VAL A 130 5.00 -33.29 11.61
N VAL A 131 6.19 -32.69 11.72
CA VAL A 131 7.36 -33.04 10.94
C VAL A 131 8.52 -33.42 11.85
N ASP A 132 9.30 -34.42 11.44
CA ASP A 132 10.50 -34.84 12.14
C ASP A 132 11.69 -33.88 11.89
N PRO A 133 12.84 -34.07 12.59
CA PRO A 133 14.02 -33.24 12.39
C PRO A 133 14.58 -33.21 10.97
N THR A 134 14.20 -34.16 10.11
CA THR A 134 14.63 -34.22 8.70
C THR A 134 13.64 -33.60 7.72
N GLY A 135 12.49 -33.11 8.22
CA GLY A 135 11.41 -32.53 7.40
C GLY A 135 10.39 -33.57 6.90
N LYS A 136 10.47 -34.84 7.31
CA LYS A 136 9.49 -35.87 6.96
C LYS A 136 8.19 -35.65 7.74
N VAL A 137 7.06 -35.64 7.04
CA VAL A 137 5.72 -35.53 7.65
C VAL A 137 5.39 -36.83 8.40
N LEU A 138 5.13 -36.71 9.70
CA LEU A 138 4.77 -37.84 10.61
C LEU A 138 3.25 -37.94 10.75
N ASP A 139 2.53 -36.83 10.80
CA ASP A 139 1.09 -36.83 11.02
C ASP A 139 0.48 -35.54 10.47
N THR A 140 -0.79 -35.58 10.03
CA THR A 140 -1.58 -34.42 9.61
C THR A 140 -3.00 -34.52 10.15
N THR A 141 -3.56 -33.39 10.57
CA THR A 141 -4.94 -33.32 11.03
C THR A 141 -5.53 -31.93 10.85
N VAL A 142 -6.84 -31.81 11.00
CA VAL A 142 -7.55 -30.53 10.94
C VAL A 142 -8.32 -30.34 12.24
N ILE A 143 -8.22 -29.15 12.82
CA ILE A 143 -8.97 -28.76 14.02
C ILE A 143 -9.82 -27.52 13.73
N TYR A 144 -10.89 -27.31 14.48
CA TYR A 144 -11.84 -26.22 14.27
C TYR A 144 -12.03 -25.37 15.53
N PRO A 145 -11.00 -24.65 16.02
CA PRO A 145 -11.10 -23.87 17.25
C PRO A 145 -11.86 -22.56 17.10
N THR A 146 -12.10 -22.11 15.85
CA THR A 146 -12.68 -20.79 15.53
C THR A 146 -14.10 -20.92 14.98
N ALA A 147 -14.81 -19.77 14.90
CA ALA A 147 -16.11 -19.70 14.24
C ALA A 147 -16.04 -20.17 12.78
N PRO A 148 -17.09 -20.81 12.25
CA PRO A 148 -18.40 -21.03 12.87
C PRO A 148 -18.48 -22.24 13.80
N GLN A 149 -17.52 -23.19 13.77
CA GLN A 149 -17.61 -24.45 14.50
C GLN A 149 -17.32 -24.33 16.01
N ASN A 150 -16.39 -23.45 16.41
CA ASN A 150 -16.02 -23.18 17.81
C ASN A 150 -15.71 -24.43 18.67
N LYS A 151 -15.10 -25.48 18.08
CA LYS A 151 -14.79 -26.74 18.75
C LYS A 151 -13.48 -26.65 19.55
N VAL A 152 -13.42 -25.73 20.51
CA VAL A 152 -12.18 -25.38 21.23
C VAL A 152 -11.67 -26.55 22.08
N GLU A 153 -12.51 -27.23 22.82
CA GLU A 153 -12.10 -28.33 23.74
C GLU A 153 -11.66 -29.59 22.95
N GLU A 154 -12.34 -29.87 21.82
CA GLU A 154 -11.92 -30.93 20.91
C GLU A 154 -10.51 -30.61 20.33
N ALA A 155 -10.30 -29.38 19.88
CA ALA A 155 -9.02 -28.91 19.34
C ALA A 155 -7.89 -29.00 20.38
N LYS A 156 -8.12 -28.59 21.63
CA LYS A 156 -7.18 -28.75 22.76
C LYS A 156 -6.82 -30.20 23.00
N THR A 157 -7.81 -31.09 22.94
CA THR A 157 -7.58 -32.54 23.16
C THR A 157 -6.72 -33.13 22.06
N VAL A 158 -6.96 -32.76 20.79
CA VAL A 158 -6.16 -33.20 19.64
C VAL A 158 -4.73 -32.69 19.78
N LEU A 159 -4.53 -31.41 20.09
CA LEU A 159 -3.21 -30.79 20.26
C LEU A 159 -2.40 -31.51 21.39
N LYS A 160 -3.02 -31.72 22.56
CA LYS A 160 -2.37 -32.42 23.68
C LYS A 160 -1.92 -33.83 23.28
N LYS A 161 -2.76 -34.55 22.50
CA LYS A 161 -2.41 -35.89 22.00
C LYS A 161 -1.22 -35.83 21.04
N LEU A 162 -1.17 -34.87 20.10
CA LEU A 162 -0.06 -34.71 19.17
C LEU A 162 1.24 -34.37 19.89
N ILE A 163 1.20 -33.40 20.81
CA ILE A 163 2.37 -33.00 21.61
C ILE A 163 2.93 -34.18 22.39
N SER A 164 2.07 -34.96 23.10
CA SER A 164 2.51 -36.10 23.88
C SER A 164 2.99 -37.27 23.02
N LYS A 165 2.33 -37.52 21.86
CA LYS A 165 2.67 -38.63 20.97
C LYS A 165 4.02 -38.48 20.29
N TYR A 166 4.36 -37.25 19.89
CA TYR A 166 5.54 -36.93 19.07
C TYR A 166 6.64 -36.18 19.84
N ASN A 167 6.42 -35.90 21.11
CA ASN A 167 7.34 -35.15 21.97
C ASN A 167 7.74 -33.80 21.35
N ILE A 168 6.72 -33.03 20.97
CA ILE A 168 6.84 -31.71 20.31
C ILE A 168 7.19 -30.64 21.34
#